data_4b0e1b76d136f7b81a263311c7664748
#
_entry.id   4b0e1b76d136f7b81a263311c7664748
#
_cell.length_a   1.000
_cell.length_b   1.000
_cell.length_c   1.000
_cell.angle_alpha   90.00
_cell.angle_beta   90.00
_cell.angle_gamma   90.00
#
_symmetry.space_group_name_H-M   'P 1'
#
loop_
_entity.id
_entity.type
_entity.pdbx_description
1 polymer ?
#
loop_
_entity_poly.entity_id
_entity_poly.type
_entity_poly.pdbx_seq_one_letter_code
_entity_poly.pdbx_strand_id
1 'polypeptide(L)'
;MKKYLIALTIIIGFSSLAEAQFKGLGGLTDLVGGKEKNEAPAGDINSAQDRLMTDLKDVLGDVLAAQALIATAQGNAEKAAALNNTANKMKGGDANNDDIKGAVQLTKDTVNEQKDIIAGNEQMTAESKALYGKALIPYIKAVAKTAQLKDPIKDFLDQAQNSLKSIRNPMEIRKLKKTLDTGLFVGKNVPKLIITLGTSAKDLMTYAKKNELDTSDADDIEL
;
A
#
# COMPACT_ATOMS: atom_id res chain seq x y z
N MET A 1 -0.59 -8.06 43.11
CA MET A 1 -1.80 -8.19 42.27
C MET A 1 -2.48 -6.84 42.16
N LYS A 2 -2.20 -6.06 41.15
CA LYS A 2 -2.99 -4.85 40.81
C LYS A 2 -3.09 -4.80 39.28
N LYS A 3 -4.30 -5.01 38.82
CA LYS A 3 -4.73 -4.91 37.42
C LYS A 3 -4.78 -3.44 37.06
N TYR A 4 -4.00 -2.98 36.10
CA TYR A 4 -4.18 -1.66 35.50
C TYR A 4 -4.85 -1.83 34.16
N LEU A 5 -6.12 -1.53 34.14
CA LEU A 5 -6.94 -1.29 32.96
C LEU A 5 -6.72 0.17 32.60
N ILE A 6 -6.05 0.45 31.51
CA ILE A 6 -5.99 1.80 30.95
C ILE A 6 -6.64 1.75 29.58
N ALA A 7 -7.91 2.16 29.56
CA ALA A 7 -8.57 2.59 28.34
C ALA A 7 -8.16 4.04 28.10
N LEU A 8 -7.40 4.30 27.05
CA LEU A 8 -7.12 5.66 26.60
C LEU A 8 -7.68 5.86 25.19
N THR A 9 -8.86 6.46 25.15
CA THR A 9 -9.48 6.96 23.93
C THR A 9 -8.85 8.33 23.62
N ILE A 10 -8.00 8.42 22.62
CA ILE A 10 -7.56 9.71 22.07
C ILE A 10 -8.01 9.79 20.63
N ILE A 11 -9.12 10.52 20.43
CA ILE A 11 -9.53 11.04 19.14
C ILE A 11 -8.71 12.32 18.91
N ILE A 12 -7.73 12.27 18.01
CA ILE A 12 -7.10 13.48 17.49
C ILE A 12 -7.35 13.50 15.99
N GLY A 13 -8.19 14.46 15.60
CA GLY A 13 -8.47 14.78 14.23
C GLY A 13 -7.21 15.29 13.52
N PHE A 14 -6.82 14.64 12.46
CA PHE A 14 -5.93 15.20 11.44
C PHE A 14 -6.73 15.40 10.17
N SER A 15 -7.35 16.57 10.10
CA SER A 15 -7.90 17.14 8.89
C SER A 15 -6.80 17.87 8.12
N SER A 16 -6.83 17.68 6.80
CA SER A 16 -6.35 18.60 5.78
C SER A 16 -4.86 18.91 5.70
N LEU A 17 -4.10 18.07 4.95
CA LEU A 17 -2.96 18.55 4.15
C LEU A 17 -2.57 17.58 2.98
N ALA A 18 -3.32 16.52 2.73
CA ALA A 18 -3.03 15.57 1.63
C ALA A 18 -3.92 15.73 0.39
N GLU A 19 -4.77 16.75 0.33
CA GLU A 19 -5.73 16.90 -0.78
C GLU A 19 -5.22 17.70 -2.00
N ALA A 20 -4.04 18.30 -1.93
CA ALA A 20 -3.62 19.25 -2.97
C ALA A 20 -2.84 18.66 -4.14
N GLN A 21 -2.40 17.40 -4.10
CA GLN A 21 -1.58 16.81 -5.18
C GLN A 21 -2.25 15.69 -5.98
N PHE A 22 -3.44 15.23 -5.61
CA PHE A 22 -4.18 14.23 -6.36
C PHE A 22 -5.55 14.72 -6.82
N LYS A 23 -5.59 15.93 -7.43
CA LYS A 23 -6.82 16.49 -8.04
C LYS A 23 -7.34 15.72 -9.27
N GLY A 24 -6.72 14.60 -9.64
CA GLY A 24 -7.08 13.80 -10.83
C GLY A 24 -7.94 12.56 -10.57
N LEU A 25 -8.04 12.05 -9.35
CA LEU A 25 -8.69 10.76 -9.07
C LEU A 25 -10.06 10.86 -8.36
N GLY A 26 -10.49 12.05 -7.95
CA GLY A 26 -11.83 12.30 -7.39
C GLY A 26 -12.96 12.29 -8.41
N GLY A 27 -12.65 12.29 -9.69
CA GLY A 27 -13.58 12.52 -10.78
C GLY A 27 -14.19 11.31 -11.46
N LEU A 28 -14.18 10.12 -10.87
CA LEU A 28 -14.90 8.97 -11.47
C LEU A 28 -16.44 9.11 -11.41
N THR A 29 -16.93 10.08 -10.67
CA THR A 29 -18.36 10.45 -10.65
C THR A 29 -18.70 11.67 -11.51
N ASP A 30 -17.71 12.53 -11.85
CA ASP A 30 -17.97 13.80 -12.56
C ASP A 30 -17.51 13.81 -14.03
N LEU A 31 -16.97 12.72 -14.57
CA LEU A 31 -16.48 12.65 -15.95
C LEU A 31 -17.57 12.29 -16.96
N VAL A 32 -18.72 12.96 -16.88
CA VAL A 32 -19.75 12.98 -17.94
C VAL A 32 -19.66 14.29 -18.74
N GLY A 33 -18.50 14.79 -19.02
CA GLY A 33 -18.41 15.96 -19.86
C GLY A 33 -17.00 16.42 -20.19
N GLY A 34 -16.61 16.28 -21.44
CA GLY A 34 -15.52 17.08 -21.98
C GLY A 34 -14.45 16.33 -22.78
N LYS A 35 -14.50 16.54 -24.07
CA LYS A 35 -13.61 16.20 -25.17
C LYS A 35 -12.11 16.18 -24.85
N GLU A 36 -11.41 15.10 -25.26
CA GLU A 36 -10.44 15.18 -26.37
C GLU A 36 -9.94 13.77 -26.73
N LYS A 37 -9.81 13.54 -28.04
CA LYS A 37 -9.38 12.31 -28.66
C LYS A 37 -7.86 12.15 -28.50
N ASN A 38 -7.41 11.12 -27.82
CA ASN A 38 -6.19 10.40 -28.14
C ASN A 38 -6.56 8.93 -28.12
N GLU A 39 -6.68 8.34 -29.30
CA GLU A 39 -6.83 6.91 -29.49
C GLU A 39 -5.51 6.24 -29.11
N ALA A 40 -5.35 5.89 -27.85
CA ALA A 40 -4.39 4.88 -27.45
C ALA A 40 -4.88 3.53 -28.04
N PRO A 41 -3.98 2.69 -28.61
CA PRO A 41 -4.36 1.40 -29.15
C PRO A 41 -5.11 0.65 -28.07
N ALA A 42 -6.27 0.08 -28.44
CA ALA A 42 -7.10 -0.74 -27.56
C ALA A 42 -6.35 -2.03 -27.20
N GLY A 43 -5.43 -1.92 -26.25
CA GLY A 43 -4.88 -3.08 -25.55
C GLY A 43 -6.03 -3.72 -24.80
N ASP A 44 -6.07 -5.06 -24.79
CA ASP A 44 -7.07 -5.80 -24.04
C ASP A 44 -7.00 -5.37 -22.58
N ILE A 45 -8.05 -4.72 -22.07
CA ILE A 45 -8.16 -4.24 -20.70
C ILE A 45 -7.94 -5.34 -19.66
N ASN A 46 -8.29 -6.59 -19.99
CA ASN A 46 -8.04 -7.73 -19.12
C ASN A 46 -6.54 -7.96 -18.97
N SER A 47 -5.79 -7.88 -20.07
CA SER A 47 -4.31 -7.98 -20.04
C SER A 47 -3.67 -6.86 -19.23
N ALA A 48 -4.22 -5.64 -19.30
CA ALA A 48 -3.74 -4.52 -18.46
C ALA A 48 -4.03 -4.75 -16.98
N GLN A 49 -5.22 -5.29 -16.65
CA GLN A 49 -5.57 -5.67 -15.29
C GLN A 49 -4.65 -6.78 -14.77
N ASP A 50 -4.42 -7.83 -15.56
CA ASP A 50 -3.60 -8.97 -15.15
C ASP A 50 -2.15 -8.56 -14.87
N ARG A 51 -1.57 -7.68 -15.70
CA ARG A 51 -0.24 -7.11 -15.44
C ARG A 51 -0.23 -6.31 -14.14
N LEU A 52 -1.18 -5.40 -13.97
CA LEU A 52 -1.30 -4.60 -12.75
C LEU A 52 -1.43 -5.49 -11.51
N MET A 53 -2.23 -6.57 -11.58
CA MET A 53 -2.38 -7.50 -10.46
C MET A 53 -1.11 -8.28 -10.17
N THR A 54 -0.36 -8.66 -11.21
CA THR A 54 0.94 -9.34 -11.05
C THR A 54 1.96 -8.44 -10.36
N ASP A 55 2.14 -7.23 -10.87
CA ASP A 55 3.07 -6.24 -10.29
C ASP A 55 2.68 -5.89 -8.86
N LEU A 56 1.38 -5.72 -8.60
CA LEU A 56 0.88 -5.42 -7.26
C LEU A 56 1.11 -6.56 -6.27
N LYS A 57 0.90 -7.81 -6.67
CA LYS A 57 1.17 -8.99 -5.81
C LYS A 57 2.63 -9.06 -5.40
N ASP A 58 3.56 -8.86 -6.34
CA ASP A 58 4.99 -8.87 -6.06
C ASP A 58 5.36 -7.77 -5.06
N VAL A 59 4.93 -6.55 -5.32
CA VAL A 59 5.22 -5.39 -4.46
C VAL A 59 4.58 -5.54 -3.07
N LEU A 60 3.30 -5.97 -2.99
CA LEU A 60 2.65 -6.21 -1.69
C LEU A 60 3.32 -7.33 -0.92
N GLY A 61 3.76 -8.39 -1.61
CA GLY A 61 4.51 -9.47 -1.00
C GLY A 61 5.82 -8.98 -0.36
N ASP A 62 6.56 -8.10 -1.04
CA ASP A 62 7.79 -7.51 -0.51
C ASP A 62 7.51 -6.60 0.70
N VAL A 63 6.49 -5.72 0.60
CA VAL A 63 6.12 -4.80 1.69
C VAL A 63 5.67 -5.56 2.94
N LEU A 64 4.80 -6.56 2.78
CA LEU A 64 4.29 -7.36 3.89
C LEU A 64 5.40 -8.18 4.57
N ALA A 65 6.31 -8.77 3.77
CA ALA A 65 7.46 -9.49 4.32
C ALA A 65 8.38 -8.56 5.14
N ALA A 66 8.62 -7.35 4.63
CA ALA A 66 9.43 -6.36 5.35
C ALA A 66 8.71 -5.83 6.61
N GLN A 67 7.40 -5.62 6.56
CA GLN A 67 6.58 -5.29 7.73
C GLN A 67 6.60 -6.40 8.79
N ALA A 68 6.66 -7.67 8.37
CA ALA A 68 6.80 -8.80 9.28
C ALA A 68 8.13 -8.78 10.05
N LEU A 69 9.23 -8.39 9.39
CA LEU A 69 10.52 -8.21 10.07
C LEU A 69 10.46 -7.10 11.13
N ILE A 70 9.81 -5.97 10.81
CA ILE A 70 9.61 -4.88 11.77
C ILE A 70 8.75 -5.36 12.95
N ALA A 71 7.64 -6.07 12.70
CA ALA A 71 6.79 -6.63 13.73
C ALA A 71 7.56 -7.63 14.64
N THR A 72 8.46 -8.42 14.05
CA THR A 72 9.37 -9.30 14.81
C THR A 72 10.29 -8.48 15.72
N ALA A 73 10.89 -7.42 15.21
CA ALA A 73 11.76 -6.53 16.00
C ALA A 73 11.02 -5.84 17.16
N GLN A 74 9.71 -5.64 17.00
CA GLN A 74 8.81 -5.11 18.03
C GLN A 74 8.28 -6.17 19.00
N GLY A 75 8.70 -7.43 18.85
CA GLY A 75 8.23 -8.54 19.71
C GLY A 75 6.81 -9.02 19.40
N ASN A 76 6.19 -8.58 18.32
CA ASN A 76 4.83 -8.97 17.92
C ASN A 76 4.87 -10.19 16.97
N ALA A 77 5.09 -11.37 17.55
CA ALA A 77 5.24 -12.61 16.79
C ALA A 77 3.95 -13.02 16.04
N GLU A 78 2.78 -12.75 16.61
CA GLU A 78 1.49 -13.06 15.97
C GLU A 78 1.30 -12.21 14.69
N LYS A 79 1.53 -10.91 14.82
CA LYS A 79 1.46 -10.00 13.67
C LYS A 79 2.48 -10.35 12.59
N ALA A 80 3.72 -10.67 13.00
CA ALA A 80 4.77 -11.09 12.08
C ALA A 80 4.38 -12.35 11.30
N ALA A 81 3.79 -13.35 11.97
CA ALA A 81 3.30 -14.56 11.32
C ALA A 81 2.15 -14.27 10.33
N ALA A 82 1.18 -13.45 10.70
CA ALA A 82 0.07 -13.07 9.83
C ALA A 82 0.56 -12.34 8.57
N LEU A 83 1.50 -11.40 8.72
CA LEU A 83 2.13 -10.66 7.62
C LEU A 83 2.91 -11.59 6.69
N ASN A 84 3.74 -12.49 7.24
CA ASN A 84 4.51 -13.45 6.45
C ASN A 84 3.61 -14.42 5.68
N ASN A 85 2.55 -14.93 6.29
CA ASN A 85 1.59 -15.81 5.61
C ASN A 85 0.95 -15.10 4.42
N THR A 86 0.53 -13.83 4.60
CA THR A 86 -0.05 -13.04 3.52
C THR A 86 0.99 -12.72 2.43
N ALA A 87 2.22 -12.37 2.82
CA ALA A 87 3.32 -12.13 1.88
C ALA A 87 3.62 -13.36 1.00
N ASN A 88 3.71 -14.53 1.63
CA ASN A 88 3.93 -15.79 0.91
C ASN A 88 2.79 -16.12 -0.06
N LYS A 89 1.55 -15.87 0.33
CA LYS A 89 0.39 -16.04 -0.54
C LYS A 89 0.44 -15.11 -1.76
N MET A 90 0.85 -13.84 -1.56
CA MET A 90 1.03 -12.90 -2.67
C MET A 90 2.11 -13.38 -3.65
N LYS A 91 3.26 -13.81 -3.14
CA LYS A 91 4.40 -14.25 -3.96
C LYS A 91 4.21 -15.63 -4.58
N GLY A 92 3.44 -16.52 -3.95
CA GLY A 92 3.17 -17.87 -4.44
C GLY A 92 2.27 -17.95 -5.67
N GLY A 93 1.68 -16.84 -6.11
CA GLY A 93 0.81 -16.80 -7.29
C GLY A 93 -0.65 -17.21 -7.03
N ASP A 94 -0.95 -17.87 -5.90
CA ASP A 94 -2.27 -18.40 -5.57
C ASP A 94 -3.25 -17.37 -5.01
N ALA A 95 -2.82 -16.12 -4.85
CA ALA A 95 -3.65 -15.05 -4.33
C ALA A 95 -4.77 -14.69 -5.31
N ASN A 96 -6.00 -14.78 -4.83
CA ASN A 96 -7.19 -14.35 -5.54
C ASN A 96 -7.50 -12.84 -5.29
N ASN A 97 -8.57 -12.34 -5.89
CA ASN A 97 -8.96 -10.94 -5.80
C ASN A 97 -9.26 -10.46 -4.37
N ASP A 98 -9.86 -11.30 -3.54
CA ASP A 98 -10.16 -10.96 -2.15
C ASP A 98 -8.90 -10.98 -1.29
N ASP A 99 -7.95 -11.84 -1.60
CA ASP A 99 -6.63 -11.85 -0.96
C ASP A 99 -5.86 -10.56 -1.24
N ILE A 100 -5.91 -10.04 -2.49
CA ILE A 100 -5.28 -8.77 -2.85
C ILE A 100 -5.92 -7.61 -2.05
N LYS A 101 -7.25 -7.56 -1.98
CA LYS A 101 -7.97 -6.55 -1.20
C LYS A 101 -7.60 -6.63 0.28
N GLY A 102 -7.53 -7.84 0.83
CA GLY A 102 -7.11 -8.11 2.20
C GLY A 102 -5.66 -7.70 2.47
N ALA A 103 -4.75 -7.98 1.54
CA ALA A 103 -3.34 -7.59 1.65
C ALA A 103 -3.15 -6.07 1.65
N VAL A 104 -3.87 -5.34 0.78
CA VAL A 104 -3.88 -3.86 0.77
C VAL A 104 -4.37 -3.31 2.12
N GLN A 105 -5.44 -3.87 2.68
CA GLN A 105 -5.96 -3.44 3.97
C GLN A 105 -4.99 -3.78 5.11
N LEU A 106 -4.47 -5.00 5.15
CA LEU A 106 -3.49 -5.43 6.17
C LEU A 106 -2.23 -4.56 6.17
N THR A 107 -1.70 -4.24 4.97
CA THR A 107 -0.57 -3.32 4.82
C THR A 107 -0.87 -1.95 5.43
N LYS A 108 -2.05 -1.39 5.14
CA LYS A 108 -2.48 -0.09 5.67
C LYS A 108 -2.64 -0.10 7.18
N ASP A 109 -3.27 -1.14 7.73
CA ASP A 109 -3.50 -1.26 9.18
C ASP A 109 -2.16 -1.39 9.91
N THR A 110 -1.22 -2.16 9.35
CA THR A 110 0.13 -2.31 9.89
C THR A 110 0.90 -0.99 9.90
N VAL A 111 0.77 -0.16 8.86
CA VAL A 111 1.40 1.19 8.86
C VAL A 111 0.84 2.06 9.98
N ASN A 112 -0.45 2.02 10.23
CA ASN A 112 -1.06 2.80 11.30
C ASN A 112 -0.57 2.33 12.69
N GLU A 113 -0.53 1.01 12.92
CA GLU A 113 0.02 0.43 14.15
C GLU A 113 1.51 0.82 14.36
N GLN A 114 2.32 0.78 13.30
CA GLN A 114 3.73 1.17 13.36
C GLN A 114 3.91 2.65 13.76
N LYS A 115 3.04 3.55 13.29
CA LYS A 115 3.06 4.96 13.70
C LYS A 115 2.79 5.13 15.19
N ASP A 116 1.85 4.38 15.74
CA ASP A 116 1.49 4.45 17.15
C ASP A 116 2.65 3.97 18.04
N ILE A 117 3.37 2.93 17.62
CA ILE A 117 4.55 2.41 18.33
C ILE A 117 5.69 3.44 18.31
N ILE A 118 5.95 4.07 17.15
CA ILE A 118 6.97 5.12 17.02
C ILE A 118 6.62 6.31 17.92
N ALA A 119 5.35 6.71 17.96
CA ALA A 119 4.89 7.82 18.79
C ALA A 119 4.99 7.53 20.30
N GLY A 120 4.84 6.26 20.70
CA GLY A 120 4.91 5.81 22.08
C GLY A 120 6.30 5.86 22.71
N ASN A 121 7.37 6.08 21.93
CA ASN A 121 8.76 6.18 22.41
C ASN A 121 9.19 4.97 23.28
N GLU A 122 8.71 3.77 23.00
CA GLU A 122 9.12 2.57 23.71
C GLU A 122 10.63 2.35 23.57
N GLN A 123 11.31 2.16 24.71
CA GLN A 123 12.75 1.86 24.70
C GLN A 123 12.97 0.44 24.19
N MET A 124 13.51 0.33 23.00
CA MET A 124 13.89 -0.96 22.44
C MET A 124 15.08 -1.58 23.20
N THR A 125 15.04 -2.89 23.40
CA THR A 125 16.21 -3.65 23.84
C THR A 125 17.31 -3.61 22.77
N ALA A 126 18.55 -3.91 23.14
CA ALA A 126 19.66 -3.99 22.18
C ALA A 126 19.39 -5.00 21.06
N GLU A 127 18.76 -6.14 21.39
CA GLU A 127 18.36 -7.16 20.41
C GLU A 127 17.28 -6.63 19.44
N SER A 128 16.22 -6.00 19.98
CA SER A 128 15.18 -5.37 19.18
C SER A 128 15.74 -4.28 18.25
N LYS A 129 16.68 -3.48 18.73
CA LYS A 129 17.37 -2.48 17.90
C LYS A 129 18.11 -3.10 16.73
N ALA A 130 18.87 -4.17 16.97
CA ALA A 130 19.61 -4.88 15.92
C ALA A 130 18.68 -5.50 14.87
N LEU A 131 17.56 -6.08 15.30
CA LEU A 131 16.54 -6.64 14.41
C LEU A 131 15.84 -5.54 13.59
N TYR A 132 15.54 -4.41 14.23
CA TYR A 132 14.90 -3.28 13.58
C TYR A 132 15.79 -2.67 12.48
N GLY A 133 17.09 -2.46 12.75
CA GLY A 133 18.04 -1.99 11.74
C GLY A 133 18.08 -2.93 10.52
N LYS A 134 18.12 -4.24 10.74
CA LYS A 134 18.06 -5.24 9.66
C LYS A 134 16.74 -5.22 8.89
N ALA A 135 15.63 -4.89 9.54
CA ALA A 135 14.30 -4.86 8.91
C ALA A 135 14.06 -3.58 8.10
N LEU A 136 14.72 -2.48 8.47
CA LEU A 136 14.49 -1.16 7.88
C LEU A 136 14.86 -1.11 6.41
N ILE A 137 16.01 -1.64 6.02
CA ILE A 137 16.50 -1.63 4.63
C ILE A 137 15.56 -2.38 3.68
N PRO A 138 15.17 -3.65 3.94
CA PRO A 138 14.16 -4.33 3.13
C PRO A 138 12.85 -3.55 3.03
N TYR A 139 12.42 -2.92 4.14
CA TYR A 139 11.19 -2.13 4.15
C TYR A 139 11.27 -0.92 3.22
N ILE A 140 12.34 -0.13 3.31
CA ILE A 140 12.53 1.05 2.46
C ILE A 140 12.62 0.64 0.99
N LYS A 141 13.36 -0.43 0.67
CA LYS A 141 13.44 -0.98 -0.70
C LYS A 141 12.08 -1.41 -1.23
N ALA A 142 11.28 -2.10 -0.41
CA ALA A 142 9.94 -2.52 -0.78
C ALA A 142 9.00 -1.32 -0.99
N VAL A 143 9.09 -0.30 -0.13
CA VAL A 143 8.31 0.95 -0.29
C VAL A 143 8.72 1.69 -1.56
N ALA A 144 10.01 1.81 -1.86
CA ALA A 144 10.48 2.44 -3.11
C ALA A 144 9.92 1.74 -4.35
N LYS A 145 9.85 0.40 -4.36
CA LYS A 145 9.21 -0.36 -5.44
C LYS A 145 7.73 0.00 -5.63
N THR A 146 7.01 0.40 -4.57
CA THR A 146 5.59 0.77 -4.72
C THR A 146 5.39 1.96 -5.65
N ALA A 147 6.37 2.84 -5.78
CA ALA A 147 6.31 3.98 -6.69
C ALA A 147 6.20 3.54 -8.16
N GLN A 148 6.73 2.38 -8.51
CA GLN A 148 6.67 1.82 -9.86
C GLN A 148 5.24 1.41 -10.27
N LEU A 149 4.32 1.25 -9.32
CA LEU A 149 2.90 0.96 -9.60
C LEU A 149 2.11 2.16 -10.11
N LYS A 150 2.64 3.39 -10.03
CA LYS A 150 1.91 4.60 -10.44
C LYS A 150 1.48 4.56 -11.91
N ASP A 151 2.41 4.24 -12.81
CA ASP A 151 2.15 4.20 -14.23
C ASP A 151 1.23 3.03 -14.62
N PRO A 152 1.49 1.77 -14.20
CA PRO A 152 0.55 0.67 -14.42
C PRO A 152 -0.88 0.94 -13.93
N ILE A 153 -1.03 1.57 -12.76
CA ILE A 153 -2.35 1.95 -12.24
C ILE A 153 -3.02 2.97 -13.14
N LYS A 154 -2.29 4.01 -13.55
CA LYS A 154 -2.81 5.06 -14.43
C LYS A 154 -3.22 4.48 -15.78
N ASP A 155 -2.36 3.69 -16.40
CA ASP A 155 -2.63 3.05 -17.69
C ASP A 155 -3.86 2.14 -17.65
N PHE A 156 -3.99 1.34 -16.58
CA PHE A 156 -5.19 0.52 -16.37
C PHE A 156 -6.45 1.38 -16.22
N LEU A 157 -6.40 2.46 -15.43
CA LEU A 157 -7.56 3.32 -15.20
C LEU A 157 -7.99 4.05 -16.49
N ASP A 158 -7.03 4.52 -17.28
CA ASP A 158 -7.29 5.18 -18.56
C ASP A 158 -7.94 4.19 -19.56
N GLN A 159 -7.44 2.96 -19.64
CA GLN A 159 -8.02 1.91 -20.46
C GLN A 159 -9.42 1.50 -19.97
N ALA A 160 -9.61 1.35 -18.66
CA ALA A 160 -10.91 1.03 -18.05
C ALA A 160 -11.95 2.11 -18.37
N GLN A 161 -11.57 3.37 -18.24
CA GLN A 161 -12.44 4.50 -18.55
C GLN A 161 -12.83 4.53 -20.05
N ASN A 162 -11.88 4.35 -20.96
CA ASN A 162 -12.12 4.33 -22.38
C ASN A 162 -13.04 3.15 -22.78
N SER A 163 -12.79 1.96 -22.23
CA SER A 163 -13.63 0.78 -22.45
C SER A 163 -15.06 1.00 -21.96
N LEU A 164 -15.24 1.58 -20.77
CA LEU A 164 -16.57 1.87 -20.22
C LEU A 164 -17.32 2.93 -21.04
N LYS A 165 -16.61 3.93 -21.60
CA LYS A 165 -17.21 4.98 -22.47
C LYS A 165 -17.63 4.45 -23.84
N SER A 166 -16.95 3.44 -24.37
CA SER A 166 -17.24 2.86 -25.68
C SER A 166 -18.49 1.98 -25.69
N ILE A 167 -18.91 1.46 -24.54
CA ILE A 167 -20.05 0.56 -24.40
C ILE A 167 -21.33 1.38 -24.21
N ARG A 168 -22.34 1.14 -25.07
CA ARG A 168 -23.66 1.79 -24.98
C ARG A 168 -24.69 0.98 -24.21
N ASN A 169 -24.48 -0.34 -24.08
CA ASN A 169 -25.42 -1.25 -23.44
C ASN A 169 -25.19 -1.28 -21.90
N PRO A 170 -26.19 -0.89 -21.08
CA PRO A 170 -26.05 -0.86 -19.63
C PRO A 170 -25.71 -2.22 -18.99
N MET A 171 -26.16 -3.33 -19.58
CA MET A 171 -25.85 -4.67 -19.08
C MET A 171 -24.37 -5.04 -19.31
N GLU A 172 -23.82 -4.64 -20.46
CA GLU A 172 -22.39 -4.87 -20.75
C GLU A 172 -21.51 -4.00 -19.85
N ILE A 173 -21.90 -2.76 -19.58
CA ILE A 173 -21.21 -1.89 -18.60
C ILE A 173 -21.17 -2.56 -17.22
N ARG A 174 -22.29 -3.15 -16.75
CA ARG A 174 -22.33 -3.86 -15.47
C ARG A 174 -21.43 -5.09 -15.46
N LYS A 175 -21.42 -5.87 -16.54
CA LYS A 175 -20.53 -7.04 -16.67
C LYS A 175 -19.07 -6.61 -16.63
N LEU A 176 -18.70 -5.61 -17.42
CA LEU A 176 -17.32 -5.09 -17.44
C LEU A 176 -16.89 -4.57 -16.07
N LYS A 177 -17.72 -3.75 -15.40
CA LYS A 177 -17.42 -3.28 -14.04
C LYS A 177 -17.17 -4.42 -13.06
N LYS A 178 -17.95 -5.51 -13.14
CA LYS A 178 -17.76 -6.69 -12.29
C LYS A 178 -16.43 -7.39 -12.60
N THR A 179 -16.06 -7.51 -13.87
CA THR A 179 -14.77 -8.08 -14.28
C THR A 179 -13.60 -7.23 -13.80
N LEU A 180 -13.74 -5.91 -13.85
CA LEU A 180 -12.69 -4.97 -13.47
C LEU A 180 -12.71 -4.55 -11.98
N ASP A 181 -13.58 -5.15 -11.16
CA ASP A 181 -13.81 -4.72 -9.77
C ASP A 181 -12.52 -4.61 -8.94
N THR A 182 -11.65 -5.61 -9.05
CA THR A 182 -10.38 -5.60 -8.30
C THR A 182 -9.43 -4.54 -8.83
N GLY A 183 -9.29 -4.39 -10.15
CA GLY A 183 -8.46 -3.33 -10.73
C GLY A 183 -8.95 -1.94 -10.36
N LEU A 184 -10.27 -1.71 -10.35
CA LEU A 184 -10.86 -0.45 -9.92
C LEU A 184 -10.65 -0.20 -8.41
N PHE A 185 -10.75 -1.25 -7.59
CA PHE A 185 -10.40 -1.15 -6.16
C PHE A 185 -8.94 -0.76 -5.98
N VAL A 186 -8.02 -1.39 -6.71
CA VAL A 186 -6.58 -1.09 -6.68
C VAL A 186 -6.34 0.35 -7.12
N GLY A 187 -6.89 0.77 -8.24
CA GLY A 187 -6.76 2.14 -8.76
C GLY A 187 -7.22 3.21 -7.77
N LYS A 188 -8.22 2.90 -6.94
CA LYS A 188 -8.75 3.82 -5.92
C LYS A 188 -7.91 3.85 -4.63
N ASN A 189 -7.39 2.70 -4.19
CA ASN A 189 -6.83 2.54 -2.85
C ASN A 189 -5.30 2.53 -2.83
N VAL A 190 -4.65 1.94 -3.84
CA VAL A 190 -3.19 1.78 -3.86
C VAL A 190 -2.43 3.10 -3.98
N PRO A 191 -2.87 4.12 -4.74
CA PRO A 191 -2.19 5.41 -4.75
C PRO A 191 -2.09 6.06 -3.37
N LYS A 192 -3.15 5.96 -2.57
CA LYS A 192 -3.15 6.45 -1.17
C LYS A 192 -2.22 5.62 -0.29
N LEU A 193 -2.21 4.30 -0.49
CA LEU A 193 -1.31 3.40 0.22
C LEU A 193 0.17 3.72 -0.07
N ILE A 194 0.54 3.99 -1.32
CA ILE A 194 1.90 4.38 -1.72
C ILE A 194 2.35 5.62 -0.93
N ILE A 195 1.51 6.66 -0.87
CA ILE A 195 1.81 7.88 -0.12
C ILE A 195 1.99 7.57 1.38
N THR A 196 1.09 6.75 1.93
CA THR A 196 1.13 6.37 3.35
C THR A 196 2.38 5.57 3.68
N LEU A 197 2.77 4.63 2.81
CA LEU A 197 4.01 3.85 2.95
C LEU A 197 5.26 4.73 2.87
N GLY A 198 5.32 5.65 1.91
CA GLY A 198 6.44 6.59 1.79
C GLY A 198 6.59 7.48 3.03
N THR A 199 5.48 7.97 3.60
CA THR A 199 5.50 8.70 4.87
C THR A 199 6.00 7.81 6.00
N SER A 200 5.46 6.59 6.13
CA SER A 200 5.88 5.64 7.16
C SER A 200 7.36 5.30 7.06
N ALA A 201 7.89 5.10 5.86
CA ALA A 201 9.32 4.83 5.67
C ALA A 201 10.19 5.99 6.17
N LYS A 202 9.79 7.24 5.92
CA LYS A 202 10.49 8.44 6.44
C LYS A 202 10.41 8.53 7.96
N ASP A 203 9.25 8.23 8.54
CA ASP A 203 9.05 8.23 9.99
C ASP A 203 9.93 7.16 10.66
N LEU A 204 9.97 5.95 10.08
CA LEU A 204 10.80 4.84 10.54
C LEU A 204 12.31 5.14 10.43
N MET A 205 12.74 5.78 9.33
CA MET A 205 14.12 6.27 9.17
C MET A 205 14.49 7.29 10.24
N THR A 206 13.61 8.27 10.48
CA THR A 206 13.82 9.29 11.50
C THR A 206 13.92 8.67 12.89
N TYR A 207 13.06 7.71 13.19
CA TYR A 207 13.10 6.95 14.43
C TYR A 207 14.40 6.16 14.58
N ALA A 208 14.86 5.50 13.52
CA ALA A 208 16.10 4.74 13.51
C ALA A 208 17.30 5.65 13.79
N LYS A 209 17.42 6.78 13.11
CA LYS A 209 18.51 7.77 13.34
C LYS A 209 18.49 8.30 14.77
N LYS A 210 17.31 8.62 15.32
CA LYS A 210 17.17 9.08 16.71
C LYS A 210 17.60 8.03 17.74
N ASN A 211 17.48 6.75 17.41
CA ASN A 211 17.86 5.63 18.28
C ASN A 211 19.25 5.05 17.96
N GLU A 212 20.05 5.77 17.16
CA GLU A 212 21.43 5.41 16.80
C GLU A 212 21.53 4.05 16.10
N LEU A 213 20.50 3.71 15.29
CA LEU A 213 20.53 2.52 14.46
C LEU A 213 21.31 2.81 13.17
N ASP A 214 22.02 1.80 12.67
CA ASP A 214 22.72 1.91 11.39
C ASP A 214 21.70 2.02 10.25
N THR A 215 21.71 3.16 9.55
CA THR A 215 20.85 3.47 8.41
C THR A 215 21.64 3.71 7.13
N SER A 216 22.95 3.51 7.14
CA SER A 216 23.85 3.84 6.02
C SER A 216 23.38 3.28 4.68
N ASP A 217 22.96 2.01 4.66
CA ASP A 217 22.49 1.35 3.43
C ASP A 217 21.08 1.81 2.98
N ALA A 218 20.38 2.56 3.82
CA ALA A 218 19.04 3.04 3.53
C ALA A 218 19.03 4.52 3.09
N ASP A 219 20.06 5.28 3.42
CA ASP A 219 20.15 6.72 3.11
C ASP A 219 20.27 6.98 1.59
N ASP A 220 20.78 6.01 0.81
CA ASP A 220 20.93 6.11 -0.64
C ASP A 220 19.66 5.71 -1.43
N ILE A 221 18.58 5.30 -0.75
CA ILE A 221 17.32 4.88 -1.39
C ILE A 221 16.37 6.07 -1.51
N GLU A 222 16.02 6.46 -2.74
CA GLU A 222 15.00 7.49 -2.99
C GLU A 222 13.58 6.96 -2.64
N LEU A 223 12.79 7.77 -1.90
CA LEU A 223 11.41 7.49 -1.44
C LEU A 223 10.40 8.48 -2.02
#